data_2b5e4088a35c0162c65fa3c6e96bceb1
#
_entry.id   2b5e4088a35c0162c65fa3c6e96bceb1
#
_cell.length_a   1.000
_cell.length_b   1.000
_cell.length_c   1.000
_cell.angle_alpha   90.00
_cell.angle_beta   90.00
_cell.angle_gamma   90.00
#
_symmetry.space_group_name_H-M   'P 1'
#
loop_
_entity.id
_entity.type
_entity.pdbx_description
1 polymer ?
#
loop_
_entity_poly.entity_id
_entity_poly.type
_entity_poly.pdbx_seq_one_letter_code
_entity_poly.pdbx_strand_id
1 'polypeptide(L)'
;MPESVKPLNHLRVLVLATTYPRWKKDSTPHFVFDLNQQLAPKVETWVLVPHFGGAKYSEEMEGVRIIRFPYFFPTRLQRLCYEGGILPNLKSSWLARFQLPFFLIFQFLAILKAVRKHKINFIHCNWLIPQGFFSLIINKLYNIPYILTALGGDVFSFQNIPGFRFLKSLILKNSLLCTANSQDLIQNLKVLSPSTKLQYIPVGVDENFFNEKKFDPQLKIELKIS
;
A
#
# COMPACT_ATOMS: atom_id res chain seq x y z
N MET A 1 25.97 9.02 -19.74
CA MET A 1 25.38 7.80 -20.34
C MET A 1 24.38 7.25 -19.33
N PRO A 2 23.11 7.00 -19.65
CA PRO A 2 22.19 6.38 -18.72
C PRO A 2 22.68 4.96 -18.48
N GLU A 3 22.85 4.60 -17.19
CA GLU A 3 23.14 3.23 -16.78
C GLU A 3 22.10 2.29 -17.42
N SER A 4 22.58 1.25 -18.05
CA SER A 4 21.77 0.20 -18.65
C SER A 4 20.85 -0.38 -17.57
N VAL A 5 19.57 -0.09 -17.66
CA VAL A 5 18.54 -0.70 -16.81
C VAL A 5 18.61 -2.21 -17.06
N LYS A 6 19.11 -2.96 -16.06
CA LYS A 6 19.09 -4.43 -16.11
C LYS A 6 17.66 -4.89 -16.39
N PRO A 7 17.47 -5.90 -17.27
CA PRO A 7 16.14 -6.38 -17.59
C PRO A 7 15.40 -6.78 -16.32
N LEU A 8 14.16 -6.30 -16.18
CA LEU A 8 13.28 -6.48 -15.02
C LEU A 8 12.81 -7.95 -14.84
N ASN A 9 13.19 -8.83 -15.75
CA ASN A 9 12.72 -10.22 -15.85
C ASN A 9 13.05 -11.13 -14.66
N HIS A 10 13.81 -10.63 -13.68
CA HIS A 10 14.13 -11.36 -12.43
C HIS A 10 13.55 -10.70 -11.17
N LEU A 11 12.79 -9.62 -11.32
CA LEU A 11 12.16 -8.99 -10.16
C LEU A 11 10.88 -9.73 -9.77
N ARG A 12 10.87 -10.18 -8.51
CA ARG A 12 9.71 -10.74 -7.82
C ARG A 12 9.29 -9.78 -6.73
N VAL A 13 8.26 -9.01 -7.04
CA VAL A 13 7.84 -7.89 -6.21
C VAL A 13 6.72 -8.30 -5.28
N LEU A 14 6.88 -8.05 -3.98
CA LEU A 14 5.79 -8.12 -3.01
C LEU A 14 5.28 -6.72 -2.74
N VAL A 15 4.05 -6.46 -3.16
CA VAL A 15 3.35 -5.20 -2.87
C VAL A 15 2.57 -5.35 -1.57
N LEU A 16 2.79 -4.45 -0.63
CA LEU A 16 2.09 -4.40 0.65
C LEU A 16 1.09 -3.24 0.63
N ALA A 17 -0.18 -3.55 0.87
CA ALA A 17 -1.25 -2.56 0.98
C ALA A 17 -2.27 -2.98 2.04
N THR A 18 -3.09 -2.04 2.51
CA THR A 18 -4.22 -2.32 3.42
C THR A 18 -5.57 -2.17 2.75
N THR A 19 -5.63 -1.35 1.71
CA THR A 19 -6.83 -1.11 0.91
C THR A 19 -6.59 -1.64 -0.50
N TYR A 20 -7.45 -2.56 -0.94
CA TYR A 20 -7.33 -3.23 -2.23
C TYR A 20 -8.68 -3.79 -2.67
N PRO A 21 -9.00 -3.87 -3.96
CA PRO A 21 -10.24 -4.45 -4.43
C PRO A 21 -10.46 -5.88 -3.91
N ARG A 22 -11.67 -6.15 -3.44
CA ARG A 22 -12.08 -7.46 -2.89
C ARG A 22 -12.49 -8.43 -3.98
N TRP A 23 -13.07 -7.87 -5.05
CA TRP A 23 -13.55 -8.59 -6.25
C TRP A 23 -13.57 -7.64 -7.44
N LYS A 24 -13.87 -8.20 -8.62
CA LYS A 24 -14.03 -7.43 -9.85
C LYS A 24 -15.16 -6.39 -9.69
N LYS A 25 -14.91 -5.14 -10.08
CA LYS A 25 -15.85 -3.99 -9.95
C LYS A 25 -16.17 -3.63 -8.49
N ASP A 26 -15.28 -3.87 -7.57
CA ASP A 26 -15.41 -3.35 -6.20
C ASP A 26 -15.31 -1.81 -6.20
N SER A 27 -16.04 -1.15 -5.30
CA SER A 27 -16.00 0.32 -5.12
C SER A 27 -14.81 0.81 -4.29
N THR A 28 -13.97 -0.10 -3.79
CA THR A 28 -12.74 0.25 -3.04
C THR A 28 -11.78 1.01 -3.95
N PRO A 29 -11.04 2.01 -3.44
CA PRO A 29 -10.07 2.75 -4.24
C PRO A 29 -9.09 1.85 -4.99
N HIS A 30 -9.03 2.01 -6.32
CA HIS A 30 -8.35 1.11 -7.24
C HIS A 30 -6.89 1.47 -7.54
N PHE A 31 -6.43 2.67 -7.21
CA PHE A 31 -5.14 3.21 -7.69
C PHE A 31 -3.92 2.29 -7.44
N VAL A 32 -3.89 1.54 -6.33
CA VAL A 32 -2.82 0.55 -6.09
C VAL A 32 -2.99 -0.65 -7.01
N PHE A 33 -4.22 -1.09 -7.25
CA PHE A 33 -4.52 -2.18 -8.17
C PHE A 33 -4.17 -1.81 -9.61
N ASP A 34 -4.59 -0.62 -10.07
CA ASP A 34 -4.36 -0.12 -11.43
C ASP A 34 -2.86 -0.03 -11.73
N LEU A 35 -2.06 0.48 -10.77
CA LEU A 35 -0.61 0.48 -10.88
C LEU A 35 -0.05 -0.95 -11.02
N ASN A 36 -0.50 -1.87 -10.18
CA ASN A 36 -0.01 -3.25 -10.22
C ASN A 36 -0.43 -3.98 -11.50
N GLN A 37 -1.62 -3.72 -12.02
CA GLN A 37 -2.10 -4.24 -13.30
C GLN A 37 -1.19 -3.81 -14.45
N GLN A 38 -0.79 -2.53 -14.47
CA GLN A 38 0.14 -1.99 -15.49
C GLN A 38 1.57 -2.55 -15.35
N LEU A 39 1.96 -2.95 -14.14
CA LEU A 39 3.28 -3.52 -13.87
C LEU A 39 3.32 -5.04 -14.08
N ALA A 40 2.22 -5.76 -13.89
CA ALA A 40 2.16 -7.22 -13.97
C ALA A 40 2.73 -7.84 -15.27
N PRO A 41 2.58 -7.23 -16.46
CA PRO A 41 3.23 -7.74 -17.67
C PRO A 41 4.76 -7.59 -17.69
N LYS A 42 5.32 -6.73 -16.83
CA LYS A 42 6.76 -6.37 -16.83
C LYS A 42 7.53 -7.03 -15.68
N VAL A 43 6.86 -7.30 -14.56
CA VAL A 43 7.47 -7.88 -13.36
C VAL A 43 6.53 -8.86 -12.69
N GLU A 44 7.08 -9.94 -12.11
CA GLU A 44 6.27 -10.86 -11.31
C GLU A 44 5.80 -10.18 -10.03
N THR A 45 4.50 -9.90 -9.92
CA THR A 45 3.90 -9.15 -8.83
C THR A 45 2.98 -10.01 -7.97
N TRP A 46 3.23 -10.01 -6.66
CA TRP A 46 2.33 -10.53 -5.62
C TRP A 46 1.87 -9.39 -4.75
N VAL A 47 0.58 -9.32 -4.49
CA VAL A 47 0.00 -8.31 -3.60
C VAL A 47 -0.47 -8.98 -2.32
N LEU A 48 0.03 -8.51 -1.19
CA LEU A 48 -0.36 -9.00 0.14
C LEU A 48 -1.22 -7.96 0.85
N VAL A 49 -2.46 -8.33 1.14
CA VAL A 49 -3.46 -7.45 1.75
C VAL A 49 -4.24 -8.16 2.85
N PRO A 50 -4.89 -7.42 3.78
CA PRO A 50 -5.78 -8.03 4.75
C PRO A 50 -6.95 -8.75 4.07
N HIS A 51 -7.38 -9.87 4.67
CA HIS A 51 -8.60 -10.56 4.23
C HIS A 51 -9.84 -9.73 4.56
N PHE A 52 -10.82 -9.80 3.69
CA PHE A 52 -12.16 -9.23 3.86
C PHE A 52 -13.21 -10.35 3.72
N GLY A 53 -14.30 -10.27 4.50
CA GLY A 53 -15.40 -11.22 4.41
C GLY A 53 -15.96 -11.33 2.98
N GLY A 54 -16.09 -12.55 2.48
CA GLY A 54 -16.52 -12.83 1.12
C GLY A 54 -15.43 -12.81 0.04
N ALA A 55 -14.25 -12.25 0.33
CA ALA A 55 -13.12 -12.25 -0.60
C ALA A 55 -12.36 -13.59 -0.55
N LYS A 56 -11.78 -14.00 -1.69
CA LYS A 56 -10.92 -15.19 -1.74
C LYS A 56 -9.60 -14.96 -1.00
N TYR A 57 -9.07 -15.98 -0.33
CA TYR A 57 -7.77 -15.91 0.33
C TYR A 57 -6.59 -15.78 -0.67
N SER A 58 -6.75 -16.33 -1.87
CA SER A 58 -5.77 -16.18 -2.94
C SER A 58 -6.50 -16.23 -4.27
N GLU A 59 -6.14 -15.31 -5.16
CA GLU A 59 -6.68 -15.26 -6.52
C GLU A 59 -5.74 -14.50 -7.44
N GLU A 60 -6.02 -14.60 -8.74
CA GLU A 60 -5.41 -13.73 -9.74
C GLU A 60 -6.50 -12.85 -10.36
N MET A 61 -6.28 -11.56 -10.36
CA MET A 61 -7.14 -10.57 -11.03
C MET A 61 -6.29 -9.79 -12.03
N GLU A 62 -6.64 -9.88 -13.31
CA GLU A 62 -6.01 -9.12 -14.39
C GLU A 62 -4.48 -9.20 -14.40
N GLY A 63 -3.95 -10.42 -14.21
CA GLY A 63 -2.52 -10.71 -14.17
C GLY A 63 -1.83 -10.42 -12.83
N VAL A 64 -2.54 -9.87 -11.84
CA VAL A 64 -2.00 -9.58 -10.51
C VAL A 64 -2.35 -10.72 -9.55
N ARG A 65 -1.34 -11.32 -8.92
CA ARG A 65 -1.52 -12.37 -7.92
C ARG A 65 -1.77 -11.77 -6.54
N ILE A 66 -2.93 -12.02 -5.97
CA ILE A 66 -3.38 -11.45 -4.70
C ILE A 66 -3.39 -12.52 -3.63
N ILE A 67 -2.82 -12.19 -2.47
CA ILE A 67 -2.82 -13.01 -1.27
C ILE A 67 -3.49 -12.21 -0.16
N ARG A 68 -4.53 -12.77 0.46
CA ARG A 68 -5.22 -12.12 1.58
C ARG A 68 -4.97 -12.88 2.88
N PHE A 69 -4.42 -12.20 3.87
CA PHE A 69 -4.15 -12.79 5.17
C PHE A 69 -5.27 -12.48 6.16
N PRO A 70 -5.86 -13.49 6.81
CA PRO A 70 -6.79 -13.26 7.91
C PRO A 70 -5.98 -12.79 9.13
N TYR A 71 -6.50 -11.78 9.83
CA TYR A 71 -5.82 -11.19 10.97
C TYR A 71 -6.61 -11.34 12.29
N PHE A 72 -7.82 -11.90 12.22
CA PHE A 72 -8.63 -12.19 13.40
C PHE A 72 -9.59 -13.33 13.15
N PHE A 73 -9.89 -14.12 14.17
CA PHE A 73 -10.80 -15.27 14.10
C PHE A 73 -11.88 -15.17 15.18
N PRO A 74 -13.15 -15.50 14.83
CA PRO A 74 -13.62 -15.84 13.48
C PRO A 74 -13.56 -14.66 12.52
N THR A 75 -13.29 -14.90 11.23
CA THR A 75 -13.02 -13.85 10.23
C THR A 75 -14.18 -12.86 10.04
N ARG A 76 -15.43 -13.28 10.33
CA ARG A 76 -16.63 -12.40 10.35
C ARG A 76 -16.53 -11.23 11.33
N LEU A 77 -15.67 -11.32 12.34
CA LEU A 77 -15.44 -10.26 13.32
C LEU A 77 -14.33 -9.30 12.94
N GLN A 78 -13.63 -9.52 11.82
CA GLN A 78 -12.63 -8.59 11.34
C GLN A 78 -13.27 -7.22 11.06
N ARG A 79 -12.71 -6.15 11.63
CA ARG A 79 -13.23 -4.77 11.49
C ARG A 79 -12.15 -3.75 11.19
N LEU A 80 -10.90 -4.03 11.60
CA LEU A 80 -9.81 -3.06 11.58
C LEU A 80 -9.55 -2.46 10.19
N CYS A 81 -9.59 -3.28 9.13
CA CYS A 81 -9.26 -2.86 7.76
C CYS A 81 -10.50 -2.62 6.89
N TYR A 82 -11.71 -2.72 7.46
CA TYR A 82 -12.94 -2.54 6.71
C TYR A 82 -13.28 -1.06 6.58
N GLU A 83 -14.16 -0.72 5.66
CA GLU A 83 -14.81 0.59 5.44
C GLU A 83 -14.03 1.80 5.99
N GLY A 84 -13.31 2.50 5.14
CA GLY A 84 -12.50 3.67 5.52
C GLY A 84 -11.07 3.35 6.02
N GLY A 85 -10.75 2.07 6.31
CA GLY A 85 -9.39 1.62 6.63
C GLY A 85 -9.03 1.72 8.12
N ILE A 86 -7.75 1.48 8.42
CA ILE A 86 -7.25 1.28 9.78
C ILE A 86 -7.48 2.50 10.69
N LEU A 87 -7.10 3.70 10.25
CA LEU A 87 -7.10 4.88 11.12
C LEU A 87 -8.50 5.32 11.58
N PRO A 88 -9.52 5.40 10.72
CA PRO A 88 -10.90 5.66 11.15
C PRO A 88 -11.42 4.59 12.11
N ASN A 89 -11.17 3.32 11.81
CA ASN A 89 -11.65 2.22 12.64
C ASN A 89 -11.00 2.17 14.03
N LEU A 90 -9.73 2.53 14.15
CA LEU A 90 -9.07 2.69 15.45
C LEU A 90 -9.68 3.81 16.29
N LYS A 91 -10.24 4.86 15.67
CA LYS A 91 -10.91 5.94 16.40
C LYS A 91 -12.31 5.55 16.84
N SER A 92 -13.07 4.84 16.00
CA SER A 92 -14.50 4.58 16.21
C SER A 92 -14.83 3.25 16.90
N SER A 93 -13.93 2.24 16.88
CA SER A 93 -14.24 0.87 17.34
C SER A 93 -13.22 0.33 18.33
N TRP A 94 -13.68 -0.05 19.52
CA TRP A 94 -12.85 -0.75 20.50
C TRP A 94 -12.38 -2.12 19.99
N LEU A 95 -13.25 -2.82 19.25
CA LEU A 95 -12.91 -4.10 18.64
C LEU A 95 -11.77 -3.97 17.62
N ALA A 96 -11.77 -2.89 16.85
CA ALA A 96 -10.66 -2.61 15.92
C ALA A 96 -9.34 -2.36 16.68
N ARG A 97 -9.38 -1.65 17.80
CA ARG A 97 -8.20 -1.45 18.67
C ARG A 97 -7.67 -2.77 19.22
N PHE A 98 -8.57 -3.64 19.67
CA PHE A 98 -8.22 -4.98 20.17
C PHE A 98 -7.61 -5.85 19.05
N GLN A 99 -8.04 -5.68 17.81
CA GLN A 99 -7.52 -6.43 16.65
C GLN A 99 -6.14 -5.98 16.18
N LEU A 100 -5.69 -4.77 16.54
CA LEU A 100 -4.45 -4.21 16.05
C LEU A 100 -3.21 -5.09 16.30
N PRO A 101 -2.93 -5.60 17.51
CA PRO A 101 -1.78 -6.46 17.74
C PRO A 101 -1.83 -7.75 16.90
N PHE A 102 -2.99 -8.37 16.78
CA PHE A 102 -3.16 -9.55 15.93
C PHE A 102 -2.90 -9.23 14.46
N PHE A 103 -3.43 -8.11 13.98
CA PHE A 103 -3.18 -7.65 12.63
C PHE A 103 -1.67 -7.49 12.35
N LEU A 104 -0.94 -6.86 13.25
CA LEU A 104 0.51 -6.67 13.09
C LEU A 104 1.26 -8.01 13.06
N ILE A 105 0.92 -8.93 13.96
CA ILE A 105 1.53 -10.27 14.01
C ILE A 105 1.22 -11.06 12.74
N PHE A 106 -0.04 -11.17 12.37
CA PHE A 106 -0.44 -11.97 11.19
C PHE A 106 0.05 -11.35 9.88
N GLN A 107 0.11 -10.01 9.77
CA GLN A 107 0.70 -9.33 8.63
C GLN A 107 2.19 -9.70 8.52
N PHE A 108 2.95 -9.62 9.59
CA PHE A 108 4.37 -9.97 9.58
C PHE A 108 4.60 -11.43 9.18
N LEU A 109 3.85 -12.36 9.78
CA LEU A 109 3.92 -13.78 9.43
C LEU A 109 3.55 -14.05 7.96
N ALA A 110 2.54 -13.36 7.45
CA ALA A 110 2.13 -13.45 6.05
C ALA A 110 3.20 -12.91 5.10
N ILE A 111 3.88 -11.80 5.45
CA ILE A 111 5.01 -11.27 4.70
C ILE A 111 6.15 -12.30 4.67
N LEU A 112 6.55 -12.86 5.82
CA LEU A 112 7.60 -13.88 5.89
C LEU A 112 7.27 -15.10 5.04
N LYS A 113 6.02 -15.58 5.11
CA LYS A 113 5.53 -16.70 4.30
C LYS A 113 5.61 -16.37 2.80
N ALA A 114 5.13 -15.19 2.39
CA ALA A 114 5.17 -14.76 0.99
C ALA A 114 6.60 -14.63 0.46
N VAL A 115 7.48 -13.99 1.23
CA VAL A 115 8.91 -13.82 0.89
C VAL A 115 9.56 -15.16 0.62
N ARG A 116 9.39 -16.12 1.50
CA ARG A 116 10.00 -17.45 1.36
C ARG A 116 9.36 -18.27 0.24
N LYS A 117 8.03 -18.35 0.21
CA LYS A 117 7.28 -19.19 -0.74
C LYS A 117 7.48 -18.75 -2.18
N HIS A 118 7.46 -17.43 -2.42
CA HIS A 118 7.51 -16.86 -3.77
C HIS A 118 8.90 -16.33 -4.14
N LYS A 119 9.91 -16.54 -3.26
CA LYS A 119 11.29 -16.09 -3.47
C LYS A 119 11.36 -14.60 -3.81
N ILE A 120 10.61 -13.80 -3.06
CA ILE A 120 10.53 -12.34 -3.25
C ILE A 120 11.91 -11.73 -3.08
N ASN A 121 12.29 -10.84 -4.00
CA ASN A 121 13.57 -10.15 -3.97
C ASN A 121 13.43 -8.62 -3.99
N PHE A 122 12.20 -8.10 -3.96
CA PHE A 122 11.90 -6.68 -3.89
C PHE A 122 10.55 -6.43 -3.19
N ILE A 123 10.46 -5.37 -2.39
CA ILE A 123 9.20 -5.00 -1.73
C ILE A 123 8.78 -3.59 -2.12
N HIS A 124 7.51 -3.41 -2.47
CA HIS A 124 6.88 -2.12 -2.64
C HIS A 124 5.83 -1.92 -1.54
N CYS A 125 6.08 -0.98 -0.64
CA CYS A 125 5.13 -0.68 0.44
C CYS A 125 4.30 0.53 0.09
N ASN A 126 3.01 0.37 0.19
CA ASN A 126 2.09 1.50 0.27
C ASN A 126 1.85 1.79 1.75
N TRP A 127 2.29 2.95 2.22
CA TRP A 127 2.28 3.43 3.59
C TRP A 127 3.58 3.14 4.38
N LEU A 128 4.01 4.16 5.16
CA LEU A 128 5.19 4.05 6.01
C LEU A 128 4.94 3.09 7.18
N ILE A 129 3.78 3.14 7.80
CA ILE A 129 3.40 2.32 8.97
C ILE A 129 2.00 1.74 8.73
N PRO A 130 1.83 0.42 8.90
CA PRO A 130 2.80 -0.58 9.37
C PRO A 130 3.67 -1.21 8.28
N GLN A 131 3.34 -1.08 6.99
CA GLN A 131 4.00 -1.82 5.89
C GLN A 131 5.49 -1.51 5.76
N GLY A 132 5.86 -0.23 5.79
CA GLY A 132 7.27 0.18 5.72
C GLY A 132 8.08 -0.32 6.92
N PHE A 133 7.48 -0.39 8.11
CA PHE A 133 8.13 -0.96 9.29
C PHE A 133 8.47 -2.44 9.08
N PHE A 134 7.54 -3.24 8.60
CA PHE A 134 7.82 -4.64 8.32
C PHE A 134 8.82 -4.82 7.17
N SER A 135 8.76 -3.96 6.16
CA SER A 135 9.75 -3.99 5.07
C SER A 135 11.16 -3.65 5.54
N LEU A 136 11.30 -2.73 6.48
CA LEU A 136 12.57 -2.46 7.15
C LEU A 136 13.10 -3.70 7.88
N ILE A 137 12.25 -4.43 8.62
CA ILE A 137 12.64 -5.66 9.30
C ILE A 137 13.09 -6.71 8.28
N ILE A 138 12.30 -6.92 7.21
CA ILE A 138 12.65 -7.86 6.14
C ILE A 138 13.97 -7.47 5.45
N ASN A 139 14.17 -6.19 5.19
CA ASN A 139 15.43 -5.70 4.63
C ASN A 139 16.63 -6.04 5.54
N LYS A 140 16.49 -5.83 6.86
CA LYS A 140 17.56 -6.16 7.81
C LYS A 140 17.83 -7.66 7.96
N LEU A 141 16.79 -8.50 7.85
CA LEU A 141 16.91 -9.96 8.02
C LEU A 141 17.34 -10.69 6.74
N TYR A 142 16.88 -10.22 5.58
CA TYR A 142 17.03 -10.94 4.31
C TYR A 142 17.74 -10.14 3.22
N ASN A 143 18.18 -8.91 3.50
CA ASN A 143 18.75 -7.97 2.52
C ASN A 143 17.84 -7.70 1.30
N ILE A 144 16.51 -7.82 1.46
CA ILE A 144 15.55 -7.53 0.41
C ILE A 144 15.32 -6.02 0.37
N PRO A 145 15.65 -5.35 -0.75
CA PRO A 145 15.43 -3.91 -0.89
C PRO A 145 13.94 -3.57 -0.97
N TYR A 146 13.60 -2.34 -0.56
CA TYR A 146 12.22 -1.86 -0.63
C TYR A 146 12.12 -0.40 -1.06
N ILE A 147 10.99 -0.08 -1.67
CA ILE A 147 10.53 1.29 -1.94
C ILE A 147 9.24 1.56 -1.18
N LEU A 148 8.96 2.84 -0.99
CA LEU A 148 7.78 3.35 -0.28
C LEU A 148 6.94 4.21 -1.21
N THR A 149 5.62 4.15 -1.05
CA THR A 149 4.68 5.16 -1.54
C THR A 149 3.96 5.77 -0.35
N ALA A 150 4.25 7.04 -0.08
CA ALA A 150 3.59 7.82 0.97
C ALA A 150 2.29 8.41 0.42
N LEU A 151 1.19 8.20 1.14
CA LEU A 151 -0.16 8.59 0.71
C LEU A 151 -0.79 9.69 1.57
N GLY A 152 -0.06 10.20 2.57
CA GLY A 152 -0.45 11.32 3.42
C GLY A 152 -0.85 10.90 4.82
N GLY A 153 -1.89 10.09 4.99
CA GLY A 153 -2.34 9.65 6.30
C GLY A 153 -1.24 9.01 7.16
N ASP A 154 -0.34 8.28 6.55
CA ASP A 154 0.81 7.65 7.18
C ASP A 154 1.92 8.64 7.59
N VAL A 155 2.07 9.72 6.85
CA VAL A 155 3.06 10.77 7.15
C VAL A 155 2.60 11.59 8.34
N PHE A 156 1.34 12.03 8.33
CA PHE A 156 0.80 12.93 9.35
C PHE A 156 0.29 12.22 10.62
N SER A 157 -0.03 10.92 10.55
CA SER A 157 -0.51 10.19 11.72
C SER A 157 0.59 9.94 12.74
N PHE A 158 0.20 9.87 14.00
CA PHE A 158 1.08 9.52 15.13
C PHE A 158 2.28 10.47 15.36
N GLN A 159 2.20 11.73 14.87
CA GLN A 159 3.29 12.70 15.04
C GLN A 159 3.56 13.03 16.51
N ASN A 160 2.53 13.03 17.34
CA ASN A 160 2.60 13.35 18.76
C ASN A 160 3.01 12.16 19.66
N ILE A 161 3.22 10.98 19.08
CA ILE A 161 3.64 9.80 19.84
C ILE A 161 5.17 9.74 19.87
N PRO A 162 5.80 9.76 21.06
CA PRO A 162 7.25 9.67 21.17
C PRO A 162 7.80 8.45 20.43
N GLY A 163 8.92 8.63 19.73
CA GLY A 163 9.57 7.57 18.97
C GLY A 163 9.02 7.31 17.56
N PHE A 164 7.76 7.67 17.25
CA PHE A 164 7.23 7.45 15.90
C PHE A 164 7.93 8.28 14.81
N ARG A 165 8.32 9.50 15.13
CA ARG A 165 9.11 10.34 14.21
C ARG A 165 10.46 9.69 13.89
N PHE A 166 11.14 9.17 14.89
CA PHE A 166 12.42 8.45 14.71
C PHE A 166 12.19 7.17 13.88
N LEU A 167 11.15 6.39 14.19
CA LEU A 167 10.81 5.17 13.45
C LEU A 167 10.53 5.47 11.97
N LYS A 168 9.74 6.49 11.67
CA LYS A 168 9.47 6.92 10.28
C LYS A 168 10.74 7.34 9.55
N SER A 169 11.60 8.13 10.22
CA SER A 169 12.90 8.52 9.66
C SER A 169 13.78 7.30 9.37
N LEU A 170 13.81 6.33 10.27
CA LEU A 170 14.59 5.08 10.07
C LEU A 170 14.07 4.26 8.89
N ILE A 171 12.75 4.14 8.74
CA ILE A 171 12.10 3.46 7.61
C ILE A 171 12.47 4.16 6.30
N LEU A 172 12.34 5.48 6.25
CA LEU A 172 12.67 6.30 5.07
C LEU A 172 14.15 6.17 4.68
N LYS A 173 15.05 6.33 5.65
CA LYS A 173 16.50 6.29 5.43
C LYS A 173 16.99 4.96 4.85
N ASN A 174 16.34 3.86 5.18
CA ASN A 174 16.73 2.52 4.69
C ASN A 174 15.99 2.11 3.41
N SER A 175 15.05 2.91 2.91
CA SER A 175 14.40 2.67 1.62
C SER A 175 15.29 3.10 0.46
N LEU A 176 15.15 2.41 -0.68
CA LEU A 176 15.83 2.83 -1.91
C LEU A 176 15.27 4.14 -2.47
N LEU A 177 13.96 4.32 -2.31
CA LEU A 177 13.20 5.46 -2.83
C LEU A 177 11.91 5.57 -2.03
N CYS A 178 11.46 6.79 -1.78
CA CYS A 178 10.10 7.06 -1.35
C CYS A 178 9.41 7.97 -2.37
N THR A 179 8.26 7.53 -2.89
CA THR A 179 7.40 8.33 -3.74
C THR A 179 6.29 8.99 -2.92
N ALA A 180 5.82 10.13 -3.36
CA ALA A 180 4.67 10.82 -2.77
C ALA A 180 3.80 11.45 -3.85
N ASN A 181 2.50 11.53 -3.59
CA ASN A 181 1.50 12.00 -4.56
C ASN A 181 1.24 13.51 -4.49
N SER A 182 1.94 14.25 -3.63
CA SER A 182 1.88 15.71 -3.59
C SER A 182 3.22 16.33 -3.22
N GLN A 183 3.43 17.59 -3.64
CA GLN A 183 4.64 18.35 -3.31
C GLN A 183 4.73 18.65 -1.81
N ASP A 184 3.60 18.89 -1.15
CA ASP A 184 3.56 19.10 0.30
C ASP A 184 4.07 17.86 1.05
N LEU A 185 3.65 16.65 0.62
CA LEU A 185 4.18 15.41 1.19
C LEU A 185 5.70 15.27 0.99
N ILE A 186 6.22 15.64 -0.18
CA ILE A 186 7.67 15.63 -0.44
C ILE A 186 8.40 16.55 0.55
N GLN A 187 7.88 17.75 0.80
CA GLN A 187 8.49 18.67 1.76
C GLN A 187 8.48 18.11 3.19
N ASN A 188 7.36 17.56 3.63
CA ASN A 188 7.23 16.94 4.95
C ASN A 188 8.16 15.72 5.11
N LEU A 189 8.29 14.90 4.09
CA LEU A 189 9.21 13.76 4.07
C LEU A 189 10.67 14.19 4.11
N LYS A 190 11.04 15.28 3.44
CA LYS A 190 12.39 15.88 3.55
C LYS A 190 12.74 16.31 4.96
N VAL A 191 11.78 16.89 5.68
CA VAL A 191 11.95 17.26 7.10
C VAL A 191 12.14 16.02 7.98
N LEU A 192 11.44 14.93 7.69
CA LEU A 192 11.57 13.67 8.42
C LEU A 192 12.90 12.95 8.16
N SER A 193 13.36 12.95 6.91
CA SER A 193 14.59 12.26 6.51
C SER A 193 15.23 12.94 5.29
N PRO A 194 16.11 13.94 5.51
CA PRO A 194 16.75 14.72 4.44
C PRO A 194 17.59 13.89 3.47
N SER A 195 18.13 12.74 3.92
CA SER A 195 18.97 11.86 3.11
C SER A 195 18.22 10.89 2.22
N THR A 196 16.90 10.75 2.37
CA THR A 196 16.07 9.83 1.58
C THR A 196 15.91 10.35 0.16
N LYS A 197 16.06 9.48 -0.84
CA LYS A 197 15.65 9.77 -2.22
C LYS A 197 14.13 9.91 -2.26
N LEU A 198 13.65 11.07 -2.67
CA LEU A 198 12.22 11.38 -2.77
C LEU A 198 11.86 11.69 -4.22
N GLN A 199 10.73 11.20 -4.67
CA GLN A 199 10.21 11.48 -6.00
C GLN A 199 8.72 11.79 -5.94
N TYR A 200 8.32 12.90 -6.54
CA TYR A 200 6.91 13.21 -6.77
C TYR A 200 6.39 12.35 -7.92
N ILE A 201 5.38 11.54 -7.62
CA ILE A 201 4.62 10.75 -8.61
C ILE A 201 3.14 10.89 -8.26
N PRO A 202 2.37 11.65 -9.05
CA PRO A 202 0.94 11.79 -8.83
C PRO A 202 0.23 10.45 -9.04
N VAL A 203 -0.91 10.28 -8.38
CA VAL A 203 -1.79 9.14 -8.64
C VAL A 203 -2.34 9.27 -10.05
N GLY A 204 -2.13 8.24 -10.86
CA GLY A 204 -2.69 8.17 -12.21
C GLY A 204 -4.20 7.96 -12.19
N VAL A 205 -4.86 8.36 -13.26
CA VAL A 205 -6.28 8.09 -13.52
C VAL A 205 -6.43 7.36 -14.84
N ASP A 206 -7.46 6.54 -14.96
CA ASP A 206 -7.82 5.91 -16.24
C ASP A 206 -8.48 6.94 -17.17
N GLU A 207 -7.74 7.41 -18.18
CA GLU A 207 -8.22 8.39 -19.17
C GLU A 207 -9.37 7.84 -20.02
N ASN A 208 -9.52 6.52 -20.17
CA ASN A 208 -10.66 5.92 -20.85
C ASN A 208 -11.95 6.06 -20.01
N PHE A 209 -11.81 6.09 -18.70
CA PHE A 209 -12.92 6.25 -17.79
C PHE A 209 -13.16 7.73 -17.47
N PHE A 210 -12.12 8.49 -17.14
CA PHE A 210 -12.17 9.92 -16.83
C PHE A 210 -11.71 10.73 -18.05
N ASN A 211 -12.64 11.13 -18.92
CA ASN A 211 -12.34 12.01 -20.05
C ASN A 211 -13.50 12.99 -20.32
N GLU A 212 -13.16 14.13 -20.88
CA GLU A 212 -14.10 15.22 -21.16
C GLU A 212 -15.25 14.84 -22.12
N LYS A 213 -15.02 13.83 -22.99
CA LYS A 213 -16.05 13.33 -23.91
C LYS A 213 -17.22 12.65 -23.21
N LYS A 214 -17.05 12.29 -21.95
CA LYS A 214 -18.08 11.67 -21.09
C LYS A 214 -18.76 12.69 -20.17
N PHE A 215 -18.53 13.97 -20.39
CA PHE A 215 -19.19 15.01 -19.63
C PHE A 215 -20.70 14.95 -19.88
N ASP A 216 -21.48 14.81 -18.80
CA ASP A 216 -22.93 14.86 -18.82
C ASP A 216 -23.40 16.21 -18.25
N PRO A 217 -23.94 17.12 -19.08
CA PRO A 217 -24.45 18.41 -18.62
C PRO A 217 -25.60 18.27 -17.63
N GLN A 218 -26.43 17.21 -17.74
CA GLN A 218 -27.58 17.01 -16.84
C GLN A 218 -27.10 16.66 -15.43
N LEU A 219 -26.03 15.87 -15.28
CA LEU A 219 -25.45 15.54 -14.00
C LEU A 219 -24.96 16.81 -13.25
N LYS A 220 -24.44 17.80 -13.97
CA LYS A 220 -24.05 19.09 -13.40
C LYS A 220 -25.25 19.82 -12.78
N ILE A 221 -26.40 19.80 -13.47
CA ILE A 221 -27.62 20.42 -12.99
C ILE A 221 -28.17 19.67 -11.77
N GLU A 222 -28.22 18.34 -11.81
CA GLU A 222 -28.70 17.51 -10.70
C GLU A 222 -27.84 17.68 -9.43
N LEU A 223 -26.54 17.78 -9.59
CA LEU A 223 -25.58 17.95 -8.48
C LEU A 223 -25.48 19.41 -8.01
N LYS A 224 -26.20 20.37 -8.65
CA LYS A 224 -26.16 21.82 -8.34
C LYS A 224 -24.72 22.36 -8.29
N ILE A 225 -23.84 21.89 -9.18
CA ILE A 225 -22.46 22.36 -9.29
C ILE A 225 -22.46 23.56 -10.25
N SER A 226 -21.97 24.71 -9.78
CA SER A 226 -21.77 25.93 -10.57
C SER A 226 -20.57 25.83 -11.51
#